data_5a77f24095144ad981019e2f47cee2b2
#
_entry.id   5a77f24095144ad981019e2f47cee2b2
#
_cell.length_a   1.000
_cell.length_b   1.000
_cell.length_c   1.000
_cell.angle_alpha   90.00
_cell.angle_beta   90.00
_cell.angle_gamma   90.00
#
_symmetry.space_group_name_H-M   'P 1'
#
loop_
_entity.id
_entity.type
_entity.pdbx_description
1 polymer ?
#
loop_
_entity_poly.entity_id
_entity_poly.type
_entity_poly.pdbx_seq_one_letter_code
_entity_poly.pdbx_strand_id
1 'polypeptide(L)'
;MAAPTGGKAAGLSRATLAIHQPPTDLGGAVGGLMGEVKFQFNPSQVQLGRSSSWVVMPAIAYTRGAPAKFTGAQPAALQLEVFLDASGTPSSNTVQKQVDLLLSCCEVTPQSVASKAPSPPFVKFSWGSFSTVEFTAYVTNVNANYTLFSPNGTPLRATCNLSLTEVATNTKGQNPTSGALSARRVHRTVAGDTLASLAWREYGDATRWRVIAEANEIDDPMRLRPGTELLLPASSEGAA
;
A
#
# COMPACT_ATOMS: atom_id res chain seq x y z
N MET A 1 -12.01 11.95 53.98
CA MET A 1 -11.51 12.84 52.91
C MET A 1 -10.20 12.27 52.43
N ALA A 2 -10.20 11.56 51.28
CA ALA A 2 -8.98 11.06 50.67
C ALA A 2 -8.49 12.13 49.68
N ALA A 3 -7.21 12.51 49.76
CA ALA A 3 -6.57 13.45 48.87
C ALA A 3 -6.46 12.86 47.47
N PRO A 4 -6.62 13.66 46.39
CA PRO A 4 -6.42 13.16 45.02
C PRO A 4 -4.94 12.86 44.83
N THR A 5 -4.61 11.61 44.52
CA THR A 5 -3.30 11.17 44.08
C THR A 5 -2.92 11.96 42.80
N GLY A 6 -1.85 12.74 42.89
CA GLY A 6 -1.32 13.55 41.82
C GLY A 6 -1.00 12.70 40.59
N GLY A 7 -1.81 12.84 39.56
CA GLY A 7 -1.52 12.31 38.24
C GLY A 7 -0.21 12.93 37.73
N LYS A 8 0.78 12.08 37.47
CA LYS A 8 2.03 12.46 36.81
C LYS A 8 1.66 13.17 35.51
N ALA A 9 1.99 14.45 35.37
CA ALA A 9 1.74 15.20 34.14
C ALA A 9 2.35 14.40 32.98
N ALA A 10 1.52 13.94 32.06
CA ALA A 10 1.97 13.23 30.87
C ALA A 10 2.87 14.21 30.08
N GLY A 11 4.16 13.87 29.98
CA GLY A 11 5.11 14.68 29.21
C GLY A 11 4.60 14.83 27.78
N LEU A 12 4.82 16.00 27.16
CA LEU A 12 4.44 16.29 25.80
C LEU A 12 5.03 15.24 24.83
N SER A 13 4.20 14.42 24.20
CA SER A 13 4.62 13.49 23.16
C SER A 13 4.98 14.29 21.92
N ARG A 14 6.21 14.11 21.44
CA ARG A 14 6.68 14.74 20.19
C ARG A 14 6.43 13.84 19.00
N ALA A 15 6.06 14.46 17.89
CA ALA A 15 5.96 13.75 16.63
C ALA A 15 7.35 13.43 16.08
N THR A 16 7.47 12.29 15.42
CA THR A 16 8.71 11.83 14.81
C THR A 16 8.44 11.28 13.41
N LEU A 17 9.43 11.42 12.52
CA LEU A 17 9.45 10.81 11.21
C LEU A 17 10.66 9.87 11.13
N ALA A 18 10.43 8.59 11.21
CA ALA A 18 11.44 7.57 11.03
C ALA A 18 11.65 7.29 9.54
N ILE A 19 12.91 7.26 9.10
CA ILE A 19 13.29 7.05 7.71
C ILE A 19 13.95 5.67 7.61
N HIS A 20 13.39 4.83 6.76
CA HIS A 20 13.79 3.44 6.60
C HIS A 20 14.26 3.16 5.20
N GLN A 21 15.11 2.16 5.07
CA GLN A 21 15.47 1.63 3.76
C GLN A 21 14.24 1.03 3.07
N PRO A 22 14.13 1.21 1.74
CA PRO A 22 13.08 0.54 0.99
C PRO A 22 13.26 -0.99 1.09
N PRO A 23 12.18 -1.78 1.00
CA PRO A 23 12.29 -3.23 0.96
C PRO A 23 13.03 -3.66 -0.30
N THR A 24 13.76 -4.79 -0.21
CA THR A 24 14.44 -5.39 -1.35
C THR A 24 13.49 -6.07 -2.32
N ASP A 25 12.30 -6.47 -1.83
CA ASP A 25 11.29 -7.17 -2.60
C ASP A 25 9.96 -6.38 -2.60
N LEU A 26 9.21 -6.47 -3.70
CA LEU A 26 7.87 -5.87 -3.82
C LEU A 26 6.93 -6.44 -2.74
N GLY A 27 6.48 -5.58 -1.83
CA GLY A 27 5.62 -5.97 -0.71
C GLY A 27 6.34 -6.56 0.49
N GLY A 28 7.69 -6.54 0.52
CA GLY A 28 8.50 -6.95 1.65
C GLY A 28 8.38 -6.01 2.87
N ALA A 29 8.91 -6.47 4.00
CA ALA A 29 9.01 -5.64 5.20
C ALA A 29 9.95 -4.45 4.95
N VAL A 30 9.66 -3.33 5.61
CA VAL A 30 10.51 -2.14 5.57
C VAL A 30 11.90 -2.48 6.07
N GLY A 31 12.93 -1.99 5.39
CA GLY A 31 14.32 -2.21 5.76
C GLY A 31 14.75 -1.48 7.04
N GLY A 32 16.03 -1.54 7.35
CA GLY A 32 16.60 -0.93 8.56
C GLY A 32 16.38 0.58 8.65
N LEU A 33 16.39 1.11 9.87
CA LEU A 33 16.30 2.54 10.14
C LEU A 33 17.56 3.24 9.59
N MET A 34 17.38 4.25 8.74
CA MET A 34 18.45 5.10 8.20
C MET A 34 18.64 6.37 9.01
N GLY A 35 17.55 6.90 9.56
CA GLY A 35 17.55 8.13 10.33
C GLY A 35 16.18 8.44 10.91
N GLU A 36 16.15 9.44 11.79
CA GLU A 36 14.92 9.90 12.42
C GLU A 36 14.93 11.43 12.53
N VAL A 37 13.84 12.06 12.14
CA VAL A 37 13.59 13.47 12.39
C VAL A 37 12.65 13.59 13.57
N LYS A 38 13.16 14.09 14.71
CA LYS A 38 12.34 14.46 15.87
C LYS A 38 11.90 15.91 15.73
N PHE A 39 10.60 16.12 15.62
CA PHE A 39 10.09 17.47 15.46
C PHE A 39 10.17 18.21 16.79
N GLN A 40 10.80 19.38 16.75
CA GLN A 40 10.89 20.26 17.92
C GLN A 40 9.52 20.80 18.32
N PHE A 41 8.71 21.11 17.32
CA PHE A 41 7.30 21.49 17.46
C PHE A 41 6.44 20.44 16.77
N ASN A 42 5.39 20.00 17.44
CA ASN A 42 4.42 19.10 16.82
C ASN A 42 3.74 19.82 15.64
N PRO A 43 3.37 19.09 14.58
CA PRO A 43 2.63 19.66 13.47
C PRO A 43 1.38 20.41 13.97
N SER A 44 1.17 21.62 13.46
CA SER A 44 -0.04 22.40 13.77
C SER A 44 -1.28 21.79 13.13
N GLN A 45 -1.09 21.12 11.99
CA GLN A 45 -2.14 20.48 11.23
C GLN A 45 -1.63 19.17 10.64
N VAL A 46 -2.48 18.14 10.72
CA VAL A 46 -2.29 16.83 10.10
C VAL A 46 -3.53 16.52 9.27
N GLN A 47 -3.37 16.42 7.97
CA GLN A 47 -4.47 16.08 7.06
C GLN A 47 -4.30 14.66 6.56
N LEU A 48 -5.24 13.79 6.88
CA LEU A 48 -5.28 12.41 6.41
C LEU A 48 -6.47 12.24 5.46
N GLY A 49 -6.20 11.81 4.24
CA GLY A 49 -7.22 11.52 3.23
C GLY A 49 -7.12 10.06 2.77
N ARG A 50 -8.27 9.45 2.50
CA ARG A 50 -8.37 8.15 1.84
C ARG A 50 -9.50 8.19 0.84
N SER A 51 -9.31 7.64 -0.34
CA SER A 51 -10.30 7.62 -1.41
C SER A 51 -10.53 6.20 -1.93
N SER A 52 -11.63 6.03 -2.63
CA SER A 52 -11.97 4.78 -3.30
C SER A 52 -12.39 5.07 -4.73
N SER A 53 -12.06 4.15 -5.63
CA SER A 53 -12.41 4.25 -7.03
C SER A 53 -13.66 3.42 -7.33
N TRP A 54 -14.59 4.04 -8.06
CA TRP A 54 -15.84 3.42 -8.50
C TRP A 54 -16.04 3.68 -10.00
N VAL A 55 -16.44 2.67 -10.74
CA VAL A 55 -16.81 2.79 -12.14
C VAL A 55 -18.30 2.60 -12.27
N VAL A 56 -18.96 3.59 -12.88
CA VAL A 56 -20.39 3.51 -13.21
C VAL A 56 -20.52 2.77 -14.53
N MET A 57 -21.23 1.66 -14.53
CA MET A 57 -21.52 0.89 -15.74
C MET A 57 -22.79 1.47 -16.41
N PRO A 58 -22.67 2.16 -17.55
CA PRO A 58 -23.85 2.68 -18.24
C PRO A 58 -24.72 1.50 -18.71
N ALA A 59 -25.95 1.45 -18.22
CA ALA A 59 -26.93 0.44 -18.64
C ALA A 59 -28.25 1.14 -18.96
N ILE A 60 -28.74 0.93 -20.17
CA ILE A 60 -29.93 1.55 -20.72
C ILE A 60 -31.22 1.14 -19.94
N ALA A 61 -31.14 0.05 -19.17
CA ALA A 61 -32.29 -0.52 -18.46
C ALA A 61 -32.57 0.07 -17.06
N TYR A 62 -31.73 1.00 -16.55
CA TYR A 62 -31.92 1.55 -15.20
C TYR A 62 -32.55 2.94 -15.24
N THR A 63 -33.76 3.07 -14.69
CA THR A 63 -34.53 4.34 -14.63
C THR A 63 -34.04 5.27 -13.51
N ARG A 64 -33.25 4.82 -12.56
CA ARG A 64 -32.75 5.59 -11.40
C ARG A 64 -31.23 5.60 -11.24
N GLY A 65 -30.49 5.61 -12.34
CA GLY A 65 -29.03 5.63 -12.35
C GLY A 65 -28.42 4.25 -12.55
N ALA A 66 -27.21 4.23 -13.12
CA ALA A 66 -26.49 3.00 -13.37
C ALA A 66 -25.78 2.50 -12.11
N PRO A 67 -25.65 1.17 -11.90
CA PRO A 67 -24.94 0.62 -10.73
C PRO A 67 -23.46 0.99 -10.77
N ALA A 68 -22.92 1.39 -9.63
CA ALA A 68 -21.51 1.66 -9.46
C ALA A 68 -20.79 0.38 -9.00
N LYS A 69 -19.71 0.02 -9.69
CA LYS A 69 -18.82 -1.09 -9.30
C LYS A 69 -17.58 -0.54 -8.60
N PHE A 70 -17.30 -1.03 -7.40
CA PHE A 70 -16.05 -0.71 -6.70
C PHE A 70 -14.86 -1.30 -7.45
N THR A 71 -13.83 -0.48 -7.73
CA THR A 71 -12.63 -0.89 -8.47
C THR A 71 -11.37 -0.92 -7.62
N GLY A 72 -11.40 -0.36 -6.42
CA GLY A 72 -10.29 -0.43 -5.47
C GLY A 72 -10.27 0.73 -4.47
N ALA A 73 -9.60 0.50 -3.35
CA ALA A 73 -9.24 1.55 -2.41
C ALA A 73 -7.92 2.18 -2.86
N GLN A 74 -7.82 3.49 -2.73
CA GLN A 74 -6.57 4.20 -2.97
C GLN A 74 -5.75 4.26 -1.68
N PRO A 75 -4.41 4.29 -1.78
CA PRO A 75 -3.54 4.50 -0.62
C PRO A 75 -3.92 5.77 0.14
N ALA A 76 -3.74 5.77 1.46
CA ALA A 76 -3.95 6.98 2.24
C ALA A 76 -2.89 8.03 1.90
N ALA A 77 -3.31 9.29 1.87
CA ALA A 77 -2.44 10.44 1.72
C ALA A 77 -2.41 11.22 3.03
N LEU A 78 -1.20 11.51 3.52
CA LEU A 78 -0.97 12.28 4.74
C LEU A 78 -0.22 13.56 4.40
N GLN A 79 -0.75 14.70 4.81
CA GLN A 79 -0.09 15.99 4.67
C GLN A 79 0.22 16.56 6.04
N LEU A 80 1.44 17.06 6.20
CA LEU A 80 1.97 17.61 7.44
C LEU A 80 2.62 18.97 7.16
N GLU A 81 2.42 19.90 8.07
CA GLU A 81 3.22 21.11 8.14
C GLU A 81 4.13 21.03 9.36
N VAL A 82 5.43 21.11 9.15
CA VAL A 82 6.48 21.00 10.17
C VAL A 82 7.22 22.29 10.29
N PHE A 83 7.36 22.79 11.51
CA PHE A 83 8.11 23.99 11.83
C PHE A 83 9.45 23.63 12.48
N LEU A 84 10.54 24.15 11.94
CA LEU A 84 11.91 23.96 12.40
C LEU A 84 12.50 25.31 12.83
N ASP A 85 13.05 25.38 14.04
CA ASP A 85 13.64 26.62 14.57
C ASP A 85 14.92 26.32 15.37
N ALA A 86 16.00 26.93 14.98
CA ALA A 86 17.28 26.92 15.68
C ALA A 86 17.73 28.31 16.08
N SER A 87 16.81 29.27 16.17
CA SER A 87 17.15 30.68 16.53
C SER A 87 17.83 30.83 17.90
N GLY A 88 17.54 29.89 18.83
CA GLY A 88 18.20 29.84 20.15
C GLY A 88 19.64 29.31 20.11
N THR A 89 20.11 28.73 19.00
CA THR A 89 21.46 28.22 18.81
C THR A 89 21.97 28.57 17.41
N PRO A 90 22.27 29.86 17.14
CA PRO A 90 22.55 30.37 15.79
C PRO A 90 23.78 29.76 15.10
N SER A 91 24.67 29.14 15.86
CA SER A 91 25.87 28.45 15.36
C SER A 91 25.61 27.01 14.92
N SER A 92 24.43 26.48 15.19
CA SER A 92 24.05 25.12 14.80
C SER A 92 23.44 25.09 13.40
N ASN A 93 23.95 24.24 12.52
CA ASN A 93 23.38 24.02 11.19
C ASN A 93 22.23 22.98 11.24
N THR A 94 21.44 23.00 12.32
CA THR A 94 20.46 21.95 12.62
C THR A 94 19.27 22.00 11.65
N VAL A 95 18.76 23.21 11.34
CA VAL A 95 17.61 23.37 10.43
C VAL A 95 17.97 22.88 9.04
N GLN A 96 19.12 23.28 8.50
CA GLN A 96 19.57 22.86 7.18
C GLN A 96 19.71 21.32 7.13
N LYS A 97 20.39 20.72 8.11
CA LYS A 97 20.55 19.26 8.16
C LYS A 97 19.23 18.50 8.21
N GLN A 98 18.26 19.02 8.96
CA GLN A 98 16.92 18.41 9.03
C GLN A 98 16.18 18.56 7.70
N VAL A 99 16.27 19.71 7.04
CA VAL A 99 15.66 19.91 5.73
C VAL A 99 16.34 19.05 4.66
N ASP A 100 17.68 18.97 4.65
CA ASP A 100 18.44 18.11 3.73
C ASP A 100 18.04 16.63 3.91
N LEU A 101 17.84 16.20 5.16
CA LEU A 101 17.36 14.85 5.45
C LEU A 101 15.92 14.62 4.95
N LEU A 102 15.04 15.62 5.07
CA LEU A 102 13.68 15.53 4.52
C LEU A 102 13.68 15.50 2.99
N LEU A 103 14.52 16.31 2.35
CA LEU A 103 14.67 16.34 0.89
C LEU A 103 15.23 15.01 0.36
N SER A 104 16.19 14.42 1.06
CA SER A 104 16.75 13.11 0.68
C SER A 104 15.71 11.97 0.69
N CYS A 105 14.57 12.16 1.37
CA CYS A 105 13.46 11.21 1.30
C CYS A 105 12.79 11.16 -0.08
N CYS A 106 13.07 12.13 -0.96
CA CYS A 106 12.59 12.12 -2.36
C CYS A 106 13.65 11.57 -3.32
N GLU A 107 14.84 11.22 -2.85
CA GLU A 107 15.97 10.76 -3.65
C GLU A 107 16.16 9.25 -3.52
N VAL A 108 16.68 8.64 -4.58
CA VAL A 108 16.96 7.19 -4.60
C VAL A 108 18.11 6.86 -3.65
N THR A 109 17.94 5.84 -2.82
CA THR A 109 19.00 5.43 -1.89
C THR A 109 20.11 4.66 -2.61
N PRO A 110 21.41 4.88 -2.28
CA PRO A 110 22.52 4.16 -2.89
C PRO A 110 22.40 2.63 -2.76
N GLN A 111 21.83 2.16 -1.65
CA GLN A 111 21.62 0.74 -1.39
C GLN A 111 20.55 0.13 -2.31
N SER A 112 19.46 0.87 -2.59
CA SER A 112 18.43 0.39 -3.52
C SER A 112 18.96 0.31 -4.96
N VAL A 113 19.87 1.20 -5.35
CA VAL A 113 20.59 1.12 -6.63
C VAL A 113 21.46 -0.13 -6.69
N ALA A 114 22.21 -0.40 -5.62
CA ALA A 114 23.09 -1.60 -5.54
C ALA A 114 22.28 -2.91 -5.62
N SER A 115 21.06 -2.92 -5.08
CA SER A 115 20.15 -4.08 -5.17
C SER A 115 19.35 -4.15 -6.46
N LYS A 116 19.64 -3.29 -7.44
CA LYS A 116 18.95 -3.21 -8.75
C LYS A 116 17.44 -2.92 -8.66
N ALA A 117 16.98 -2.37 -7.55
CA ALA A 117 15.62 -1.95 -7.31
C ALA A 117 15.59 -0.48 -6.83
N PRO A 118 15.94 0.50 -7.71
CA PRO A 118 16.08 1.90 -7.30
C PRO A 118 14.77 2.42 -6.71
N SER A 119 14.85 2.89 -5.45
CA SER A 119 13.71 3.42 -4.72
C SER A 119 14.17 4.49 -3.71
N PRO A 120 13.36 5.53 -3.46
CA PRO A 120 13.56 6.41 -2.33
C PRO A 120 13.30 5.66 -1.00
N PRO A 121 13.77 6.21 0.13
CA PRO A 121 13.51 5.63 1.43
C PRO A 121 12.01 5.64 1.76
N PHE A 122 11.59 4.69 2.60
CA PHE A 122 10.27 4.68 3.17
C PHE A 122 10.28 5.40 4.51
N VAL A 123 9.16 6.01 4.85
CA VAL A 123 9.03 6.79 6.09
C VAL A 123 7.86 6.29 6.92
N LYS A 124 7.98 6.47 8.24
CA LYS A 124 6.91 6.20 9.18
C LYS A 124 6.75 7.42 10.09
N PHE A 125 5.60 8.07 9.99
CA PHE A 125 5.23 9.13 10.90
C PHE A 125 4.60 8.54 12.15
N SER A 126 4.97 9.04 13.32
CA SER A 126 4.38 8.64 14.59
C SER A 126 4.24 9.83 15.53
N TRP A 127 3.13 9.85 16.29
CA TRP A 127 2.86 10.91 17.25
C TRP A 127 2.07 10.38 18.44
N GLY A 128 2.77 10.05 19.51
CA GLY A 128 2.16 9.56 20.74
C GLY A 128 1.29 8.33 20.50
N SER A 129 0.01 8.39 20.88
CA SER A 129 -0.97 7.31 20.68
C SER A 129 -1.83 7.46 19.43
N PHE A 130 -1.47 8.38 18.52
CA PHE A 130 -2.25 8.65 17.29
C PHE A 130 -1.97 7.58 16.20
N SER A 131 -2.48 6.37 16.42
CA SER A 131 -2.21 5.20 15.57
C SER A 131 -2.76 5.31 14.14
N THR A 132 -3.79 6.14 13.91
CA THR A 132 -4.42 6.29 12.58
C THR A 132 -3.46 6.82 11.52
N VAL A 133 -2.44 7.59 11.92
CA VAL A 133 -1.43 8.16 11.02
C VAL A 133 -0.15 7.33 10.97
N GLU A 134 -0.11 6.24 11.75
CA GLU A 134 1.07 5.38 11.90
C GLU A 134 1.07 4.26 10.86
N PHE A 135 1.44 4.59 9.63
CA PHE A 135 1.61 3.63 8.53
C PHE A 135 2.94 3.87 7.80
N THR A 136 3.38 2.87 7.06
CA THR A 136 4.52 3.01 6.17
C THR A 136 4.12 3.82 4.95
N ALA A 137 4.90 4.83 4.63
CA ALA A 137 4.64 5.74 3.52
C ALA A 137 5.93 6.01 2.73
N TYR A 138 5.77 6.55 1.55
CA TYR A 138 6.84 7.23 0.82
C TYR A 138 6.50 8.71 0.69
N VAL A 139 7.55 9.53 0.58
CA VAL A 139 7.41 10.97 0.44
C VAL A 139 7.18 11.29 -1.04
N THR A 140 6.08 11.99 -1.33
CA THR A 140 5.75 12.43 -2.69
C THR A 140 6.17 13.87 -2.95
N ASN A 141 6.20 14.68 -1.90
CA ASN A 141 6.60 16.08 -2.01
C ASN A 141 7.17 16.58 -0.69
N VAL A 142 8.25 17.35 -0.78
CA VAL A 142 8.83 18.16 0.31
C VAL A 142 8.99 19.57 -0.20
N ASN A 143 8.35 20.52 0.46
CA ASN A 143 8.49 21.93 0.16
C ASN A 143 8.97 22.66 1.42
N ALA A 144 10.21 23.19 1.39
CA ALA A 144 10.81 23.90 2.51
C ALA A 144 10.86 25.41 2.22
N ASN A 145 10.29 26.20 3.11
CA ASN A 145 10.32 27.66 3.06
C ASN A 145 11.18 28.18 4.22
N TYR A 146 12.33 28.75 3.90
CA TYR A 146 13.23 29.35 4.89
C TYR A 146 12.83 30.80 5.17
N THR A 147 12.65 31.12 6.46
CA THR A 147 12.10 32.41 6.88
C THR A 147 13.05 33.23 7.74
N LEU A 148 14.10 32.64 8.30
CA LEU A 148 15.09 33.35 9.13
C LEU A 148 16.49 32.80 8.83
N PHE A 149 17.45 33.76 8.71
CA PHE A 149 18.85 33.45 8.46
C PHE A 149 19.74 34.18 9.47
N SER A 150 20.87 33.61 9.79
CA SER A 150 21.94 34.29 10.52
C SER A 150 22.68 35.25 9.61
N PRO A 151 23.49 36.18 10.16
CA PRO A 151 24.26 37.13 9.37
C PRO A 151 25.23 36.53 8.36
N ASN A 152 25.65 35.27 8.57
CA ASN A 152 26.51 34.52 7.67
C ASN A 152 25.74 33.65 6.65
N GLY A 153 24.42 33.82 6.55
CA GLY A 153 23.57 33.13 5.60
C GLY A 153 23.11 31.72 6.03
N THR A 154 23.43 31.26 7.26
CA THR A 154 22.95 29.96 7.75
C THR A 154 21.46 30.05 8.07
N PRO A 155 20.62 29.13 7.54
CA PRO A 155 19.19 29.14 7.84
C PRO A 155 18.94 28.74 9.29
N LEU A 156 18.14 29.53 9.99
CA LEU A 156 17.79 29.36 11.40
C LEU A 156 16.34 28.91 11.58
N ARG A 157 15.48 29.15 10.57
CA ARG A 157 14.06 28.78 10.64
C ARG A 157 13.56 28.37 9.28
N ALA A 158 12.78 27.29 9.27
CA ALA A 158 12.08 26.81 8.08
C ALA A 158 10.71 26.25 8.43
N THR A 159 9.77 26.39 7.51
CA THR A 159 8.50 25.68 7.50
C THR A 159 8.53 24.66 6.35
N CYS A 160 8.30 23.41 6.65
CA CYS A 160 8.32 22.32 5.65
C CYS A 160 6.91 21.73 5.50
N ASN A 161 6.41 21.70 4.26
CA ASN A 161 5.20 20.98 3.91
C ASN A 161 5.58 19.63 3.31
N LEU A 162 5.11 18.56 3.93
CA LEU A 162 5.38 17.17 3.56
C LEU A 162 4.11 16.52 3.06
N SER A 163 4.19 15.83 1.93
CA SER A 163 3.13 14.98 1.42
C SER A 163 3.62 13.53 1.39
N LEU A 164 2.91 12.67 2.10
CA LEU A 164 3.22 11.26 2.26
C LEU A 164 2.09 10.42 1.66
N THR A 165 2.45 9.34 0.99
CA THR A 165 1.47 8.36 0.47
C THR A 165 1.75 7.00 1.09
N GLU A 166 0.69 6.36 1.59
CA GLU A 166 0.75 5.02 2.17
C GLU A 166 1.32 4.01 1.16
N VAL A 167 2.27 3.22 1.61
CA VAL A 167 2.71 2.07 0.83
C VAL A 167 1.63 1.00 0.93
N ALA A 168 1.05 0.64 -0.21
CA ALA A 168 0.13 -0.47 -0.26
C ALA A 168 0.86 -1.74 0.20
N THR A 169 0.64 -2.12 1.45
CA THR A 169 1.06 -3.45 1.89
C THR A 169 0.18 -4.45 1.18
N ASN A 170 0.78 -5.36 0.42
CA ASN A 170 0.12 -6.60 0.09
C ASN A 170 -0.12 -7.34 1.42
N THR A 171 -1.18 -6.97 2.15
CA THR A 171 -1.86 -7.99 2.89
C THR A 171 -2.11 -9.05 1.83
N LYS A 172 -1.53 -10.24 1.98
CA LYS A 172 -1.93 -11.41 1.20
C LYS A 172 -3.44 -11.43 1.31
N GLY A 173 -4.10 -10.75 0.35
CA GLY A 173 -5.53 -10.83 0.22
C GLY A 173 -5.74 -12.32 0.14
N GLN A 174 -6.49 -12.89 1.06
CA GLN A 174 -7.18 -14.11 0.74
C GLN A 174 -7.64 -13.88 -0.69
N ASN A 175 -7.08 -14.64 -1.61
CA ASN A 175 -7.55 -14.69 -2.97
C ASN A 175 -9.07 -14.61 -2.86
N PRO A 176 -9.73 -13.54 -3.37
CA PRO A 176 -11.17 -13.58 -3.37
C PRO A 176 -11.49 -14.83 -4.16
N THR A 177 -12.02 -15.83 -3.50
CA THR A 177 -12.54 -17.07 -4.09
C THR A 177 -13.73 -16.77 -5.00
N SER A 178 -13.96 -15.50 -5.27
CA SER A 178 -14.93 -14.99 -6.22
C SER A 178 -14.22 -14.51 -7.47
N GLY A 179 -13.93 -15.45 -8.39
CA GLY A 179 -13.90 -15.16 -9.80
C GLY A 179 -12.81 -14.22 -10.33
N ALA A 180 -11.55 -14.37 -9.90
CA ALA A 180 -10.47 -14.08 -10.82
C ALA A 180 -10.67 -15.01 -12.02
N LEU A 181 -11.03 -14.43 -13.15
CA LEU A 181 -11.07 -15.10 -14.45
C LEU A 181 -9.62 -15.44 -14.82
N SER A 182 -9.05 -16.45 -14.18
CA SER A 182 -7.95 -17.20 -14.75
C SER A 182 -8.41 -17.57 -16.14
N ALA A 183 -7.59 -17.38 -17.16
CA ALA A 183 -7.98 -17.56 -18.54
C ALA A 183 -8.67 -18.93 -18.71
N ARG A 184 -10.00 -18.93 -18.70
CA ARG A 184 -10.82 -20.11 -18.77
C ARG A 184 -11.04 -20.41 -20.23
N ARG A 185 -10.65 -21.58 -20.65
CA ARG A 185 -10.93 -22.08 -21.99
C ARG A 185 -12.32 -22.71 -22.00
N VAL A 186 -13.15 -22.36 -22.93
CA VAL A 186 -14.44 -23.02 -23.14
C VAL A 186 -14.23 -24.12 -24.18
N HIS A 187 -14.58 -25.35 -23.81
CA HIS A 187 -14.58 -26.50 -24.70
C HIS A 187 -16.00 -26.98 -24.96
N ARG A 188 -16.38 -27.14 -26.23
CA ARG A 188 -17.65 -27.73 -26.59
C ARG A 188 -17.46 -29.23 -26.81
N THR A 189 -18.13 -30.05 -26.00
CA THR A 189 -17.99 -31.49 -26.01
C THR A 189 -18.43 -32.09 -27.35
N VAL A 190 -17.68 -33.07 -27.82
CA VAL A 190 -18.02 -33.89 -28.99
C VAL A 190 -18.31 -35.32 -28.57
N ALA A 191 -18.92 -36.10 -29.48
CA ALA A 191 -19.20 -37.52 -29.22
C ALA A 191 -17.90 -38.26 -28.90
N GLY A 192 -17.83 -38.96 -27.76
CA GLY A 192 -16.65 -39.68 -27.28
C GLY A 192 -15.77 -38.90 -26.30
N ASP A 193 -16.04 -37.59 -26.05
CA ASP A 193 -15.35 -36.87 -25.01
C ASP A 193 -15.77 -37.36 -23.62
N THR A 194 -14.79 -37.50 -22.73
CA THR A 194 -14.97 -37.72 -21.30
C THR A 194 -14.23 -36.66 -20.51
N LEU A 195 -14.66 -36.36 -19.28
CA LEU A 195 -13.95 -35.41 -18.44
C LEU A 195 -12.49 -35.80 -18.22
N ALA A 196 -12.20 -37.11 -18.13
CA ALA A 196 -10.83 -37.62 -17.98
C ALA A 196 -9.98 -37.40 -19.26
N SER A 197 -10.58 -37.58 -20.46
CA SER A 197 -9.86 -37.31 -21.72
C SER A 197 -9.60 -35.83 -21.94
N LEU A 198 -10.53 -34.96 -21.49
CA LEU A 198 -10.37 -33.51 -21.52
C LEU A 198 -9.29 -33.04 -20.53
N ALA A 199 -9.29 -33.62 -19.31
CA ALA A 199 -8.27 -33.31 -18.31
C ALA A 199 -6.87 -33.72 -18.77
N TRP A 200 -6.75 -34.89 -19.40
CA TRP A 200 -5.49 -35.33 -19.98
C TRP A 200 -4.99 -34.38 -21.08
N ARG A 201 -5.87 -33.93 -21.97
CA ARG A 201 -5.54 -33.04 -23.06
C ARG A 201 -5.13 -31.65 -22.60
N GLU A 202 -5.80 -31.12 -21.56
CA GLU A 202 -5.57 -29.75 -21.09
C GLU A 202 -4.48 -29.65 -20.01
N TYR A 203 -4.41 -30.67 -19.12
CA TYR A 203 -3.52 -30.65 -17.95
C TYR A 203 -2.40 -31.67 -18.00
N GLY A 204 -2.41 -32.59 -18.98
CA GLY A 204 -1.48 -33.71 -19.02
C GLY A 204 -1.76 -34.82 -17.96
N ASP A 205 -2.85 -34.69 -17.21
CA ASP A 205 -3.21 -35.60 -16.12
C ASP A 205 -4.71 -35.90 -16.11
N ALA A 206 -5.07 -37.14 -16.39
CA ALA A 206 -6.46 -37.60 -16.45
C ALA A 206 -7.15 -37.56 -15.06
N THR A 207 -6.38 -37.64 -13.96
CA THR A 207 -6.94 -37.65 -12.59
C THR A 207 -7.54 -36.30 -12.19
N ARG A 208 -7.20 -35.25 -12.88
CA ARG A 208 -7.70 -33.87 -12.66
C ARG A 208 -9.09 -33.61 -13.25
N TRP A 209 -9.80 -34.63 -13.72
CA TRP A 209 -11.16 -34.51 -14.24
C TRP A 209 -12.14 -33.90 -13.23
N ARG A 210 -11.88 -34.08 -11.91
CA ARG A 210 -12.69 -33.49 -10.83
C ARG A 210 -12.71 -31.99 -10.86
N VAL A 211 -11.58 -31.35 -11.17
CA VAL A 211 -11.47 -29.85 -11.29
C VAL A 211 -12.40 -29.32 -12.39
N ILE A 212 -12.53 -30.09 -13.51
CA ILE A 212 -13.47 -29.74 -14.58
C ILE A 212 -14.90 -29.97 -14.13
N ALA A 213 -15.19 -31.08 -13.43
CA ALA A 213 -16.52 -31.39 -12.93
C ALA A 213 -17.02 -30.29 -11.94
N GLU A 214 -16.20 -29.96 -10.96
CA GLU A 214 -16.51 -28.91 -9.96
C GLU A 214 -16.73 -27.52 -10.60
N ALA A 215 -15.87 -27.12 -11.55
CA ALA A 215 -15.98 -25.85 -12.24
C ALA A 215 -17.26 -25.73 -13.11
N ASN A 216 -17.89 -26.85 -13.46
CA ASN A 216 -19.09 -26.90 -14.30
C ASN A 216 -20.31 -27.48 -13.57
N GLU A 217 -20.22 -27.68 -12.26
CA GLU A 217 -21.33 -28.23 -11.42
C GLU A 217 -21.87 -29.59 -11.96
N ILE A 218 -20.97 -30.48 -12.42
CA ILE A 218 -21.32 -31.78 -12.98
C ILE A 218 -21.29 -32.81 -11.88
N ASP A 219 -22.45 -33.30 -11.45
CA ASP A 219 -22.60 -34.35 -10.43
C ASP A 219 -22.30 -35.75 -10.98
N ASP A 220 -22.66 -36.02 -12.24
CA ASP A 220 -22.44 -37.31 -12.89
C ASP A 220 -21.50 -37.18 -14.09
N PRO A 221 -20.20 -37.49 -13.91
CA PRO A 221 -19.20 -37.39 -14.96
C PRO A 221 -19.39 -38.36 -16.11
N MET A 222 -20.20 -39.39 -15.93
CA MET A 222 -20.50 -40.42 -16.97
C MET A 222 -21.62 -39.98 -17.91
N ARG A 223 -22.34 -38.90 -17.59
CA ARG A 223 -23.44 -38.35 -18.38
C ARG A 223 -23.11 -37.11 -19.17
N LEU A 224 -21.90 -37.01 -19.70
CA LEU A 224 -21.51 -35.89 -20.52
C LEU A 224 -22.21 -35.96 -21.90
N ARG A 225 -23.06 -34.95 -22.19
CA ARG A 225 -23.76 -34.90 -23.47
C ARG A 225 -22.90 -34.17 -24.52
N PRO A 226 -22.85 -34.69 -25.78
CA PRO A 226 -22.22 -33.93 -26.87
C PRO A 226 -22.90 -32.57 -27.07
N GLY A 227 -22.11 -31.55 -27.33
CA GLY A 227 -22.58 -30.17 -27.51
C GLY A 227 -22.63 -29.33 -26.21
N THR A 228 -22.35 -29.90 -25.03
CA THR A 228 -22.27 -29.17 -23.78
C THR A 228 -21.02 -28.29 -23.80
N GLU A 229 -21.17 -27.02 -23.38
CA GLU A 229 -20.05 -26.13 -23.19
C GLU A 229 -19.47 -26.29 -21.78
N LEU A 230 -18.18 -26.62 -21.70
CA LEU A 230 -17.47 -26.84 -20.45
C LEU A 230 -16.40 -25.75 -20.26
N LEU A 231 -16.36 -25.19 -19.07
CA LEU A 231 -15.29 -24.32 -18.61
C LEU A 231 -14.11 -25.18 -18.18
N LEU A 232 -12.94 -24.96 -18.80
CA LEU A 232 -11.70 -25.60 -18.42
C LEU A 232 -10.87 -24.59 -17.60
N PRO A 233 -10.75 -24.76 -16.27
CA PRO A 233 -9.92 -23.90 -15.43
C PRO A 233 -8.45 -23.96 -15.82
N ALA A 234 -7.68 -22.88 -15.55
CA ALA A 234 -6.25 -22.90 -15.77
C ALA A 234 -5.53 -23.89 -14.81
N SER A 235 -4.41 -24.45 -15.25
CA SER A 235 -3.67 -25.51 -14.53
C SER A 235 -3.18 -25.15 -13.13
N SER A 236 -3.20 -23.87 -12.73
CA SER A 236 -2.77 -23.38 -11.42
C SER A 236 -3.84 -23.51 -10.32
N GLU A 237 -5.09 -23.78 -10.64
CA GLU A 237 -6.21 -23.84 -9.67
C GLU A 237 -6.43 -25.20 -9.02
N GLY A 238 -5.65 -26.23 -9.36
CA GLY A 238 -5.84 -27.58 -8.86
C GLY A 238 -4.71 -28.15 -7.99
N ALA A 239 -3.85 -27.31 -7.44
CA ALA A 239 -2.81 -27.71 -6.49
C ALA A 239 -3.13 -27.15 -5.10
N ALA A 240 -4.05 -27.78 -4.38
CA ALA A 240 -4.28 -27.68 -2.94
C ALA A 240 -4.57 -29.07 -2.40
#